data_a140779a040e6bf93bcd6d2ec24b1958
#
_entry.id   a140779a040e6bf93bcd6d2ec24b1958
#
_cell.length_a   1.000
_cell.length_b   1.000
_cell.length_c   1.000
_cell.angle_alpha   90.00
_cell.angle_beta   90.00
_cell.angle_gamma   90.00
#
_symmetry.space_group_name_H-M   'P 1'
#
loop_
_entity.id
_entity.type
_entity.pdbx_description
1 polymer ?
#
loop_
_entity_poly.entity_id
_entity_poly.type
_entity_poly.pdbx_seq_one_letter_code
_entity_poly.pdbx_strand_id
1 'polypeptide(L)'
;MIAVRRTYLPKPGAGGKLAALVKEAGEAMQTAGFNKPIVYRGWHGPHGRLQTEQRWDSIADYEASRSAVRNTPGITSVFDQIYPLLAETHTTEIFEISE
;
A
#
# COMPACT_ATOMS: atom_id res chain seq x y z
N MET A 1 18.47 5.09 -0.44
CA MET A 1 17.08 4.88 -0.90
C MET A 1 16.48 3.68 -0.21
N ILE A 2 15.23 3.79 0.16
CA ILE A 2 14.49 2.70 0.81
C ILE A 2 13.27 2.30 -0.02
N ALA A 3 12.82 1.05 0.16
CA ALA A 3 11.56 0.55 -0.35
C ALA A 3 10.66 0.20 0.83
N VAL A 4 9.46 0.76 0.84
CA VAL A 4 8.42 0.44 1.83
C VAL A 4 7.45 -0.52 1.17
N ARG A 5 7.41 -1.74 1.66
CA ARG A 5 6.53 -2.80 1.14
C ARG A 5 5.42 -3.09 2.13
N ARG A 6 4.19 -3.11 1.64
CA ARG A 6 3.02 -3.51 2.42
C ARG A 6 2.43 -4.76 1.81
N THR A 7 2.05 -5.69 2.66
CA THR A 7 1.41 -6.95 2.25
C THR A 7 -0.03 -6.97 2.75
N TYR A 8 -0.96 -7.25 1.85
CA TYR A 8 -2.40 -7.31 2.12
C TYR A 8 -2.90 -8.71 1.82
N LEU A 9 -3.60 -9.32 2.79
CA LEU A 9 -4.26 -10.61 2.62
C LEU A 9 -5.77 -10.41 2.68
N PRO A 10 -6.51 -10.71 1.61
CA PRO A 10 -7.96 -10.53 1.59
C PRO A 10 -8.68 -11.64 2.37
N LYS A 11 -9.86 -11.30 2.86
CA LYS A 11 -10.83 -12.31 3.29
C LYS A 11 -11.26 -13.16 2.09
N PRO A 12 -11.71 -14.41 2.30
CA PRO A 12 -12.21 -15.23 1.21
C PRO A 12 -13.28 -14.50 0.39
N GLY A 13 -13.11 -14.49 -0.92
CA GLY A 13 -14.02 -13.82 -1.85
C GLY A 13 -13.79 -12.32 -2.04
N ALA A 14 -12.91 -11.69 -1.25
CA ALA A 14 -12.68 -10.24 -1.32
C ALA A 14 -11.49 -9.85 -2.21
N GLY A 15 -10.77 -10.80 -2.79
CA GLY A 15 -9.52 -10.53 -3.51
C GLY A 15 -9.65 -9.54 -4.66
N GLY A 16 -10.68 -9.68 -5.49
CA GLY A 16 -10.89 -8.80 -6.64
C GLY A 16 -11.21 -7.36 -6.22
N LYS A 17 -12.07 -7.19 -5.22
CA LYS A 17 -12.42 -5.87 -4.70
C LYS A 17 -11.23 -5.22 -4.01
N LEU A 18 -10.48 -6.00 -3.24
CA LEU A 18 -9.26 -5.50 -2.60
C LEU A 18 -8.24 -5.02 -3.63
N ALA A 19 -8.01 -5.79 -4.68
CA ALA A 19 -7.06 -5.40 -5.74
C ALA A 19 -7.45 -4.07 -6.39
N ALA A 20 -8.74 -3.87 -6.68
CA ALA A 20 -9.24 -2.63 -7.24
C ALA A 20 -9.04 -1.44 -6.29
N LEU A 21 -9.30 -1.63 -5.01
CA LEU A 21 -9.13 -0.56 -4.00
C LEU A 21 -7.66 -0.23 -3.74
N VAL A 22 -6.78 -1.22 -3.72
CA VAL A 22 -5.33 -0.97 -3.57
C VAL A 22 -4.80 -0.17 -4.75
N LYS A 23 -5.25 -0.48 -5.96
CA LYS A 23 -4.92 0.31 -7.15
C LYS A 23 -5.44 1.74 -7.03
N GLU A 24 -6.67 1.92 -6.58
CA GLU A 24 -7.29 3.24 -6.37
C GLU A 24 -6.52 4.04 -5.32
N ALA A 25 -6.08 3.41 -4.23
CA ALA A 25 -5.25 4.05 -3.22
C ALA A 25 -3.93 4.57 -3.82
N GLY A 26 -3.31 3.79 -4.70
CA GLY A 26 -2.09 4.21 -5.40
C GLY A 26 -2.31 5.42 -6.29
N GLU A 27 -3.44 5.47 -6.99
CA GLU A 27 -3.81 6.61 -7.81
C GLU A 27 -4.09 7.85 -6.96
N ALA A 28 -4.74 7.69 -5.81
CA ALA A 28 -4.98 8.78 -4.86
C ALA A 28 -3.66 9.32 -4.29
N MET A 29 -2.70 8.46 -4.01
CA MET A 29 -1.35 8.86 -3.60
C MET A 29 -0.68 9.72 -4.66
N GLN A 30 -0.72 9.30 -5.92
CA GLN A 30 -0.12 10.04 -7.03
C GLN A 30 -0.80 11.41 -7.21
N THR A 31 -2.11 11.45 -7.14
CA THR A 31 -2.88 12.70 -7.24
C THR A 31 -2.51 13.67 -6.13
N ALA A 32 -2.22 13.18 -4.94
CA ALA A 32 -1.81 14.00 -3.80
C ALA A 32 -0.33 14.43 -3.85
N GLY A 33 0.41 14.03 -4.88
CA GLY A 33 1.81 14.43 -5.05
C GLY A 33 2.83 13.45 -4.48
N PHE A 34 2.40 12.29 -3.98
CA PHE A 34 3.31 11.24 -3.53
C PHE A 34 3.72 10.32 -4.68
N ASN A 35 4.81 9.59 -4.49
CA ASN A 35 5.22 8.57 -5.45
C ASN A 35 4.15 7.49 -5.54
N LYS A 36 3.78 7.13 -6.77
CA LYS A 36 2.81 6.08 -6.98
C LYS A 36 3.40 4.72 -6.58
N PRO A 37 2.75 3.96 -5.70
CA PRO A 37 3.22 2.62 -5.38
C PRO A 37 3.14 1.67 -6.58
N ILE A 38 4.10 0.75 -6.66
CA ILE A 38 4.02 -0.40 -7.56
C ILE A 38 3.15 -1.44 -6.87
N VAL A 39 2.19 -2.01 -7.59
CA VAL A 39 1.30 -3.04 -7.06
C VAL A 39 1.73 -4.40 -7.62
N TYR A 40 2.03 -5.32 -6.71
CA TYR A 40 2.36 -6.69 -7.06
C TYR A 40 1.20 -7.60 -6.70
N ARG A 41 0.77 -8.41 -7.65
CA ARG A 41 -0.23 -9.45 -7.41
C ARG A 41 0.49 -10.78 -7.22
N GLY A 42 0.17 -11.49 -6.13
CA GLY A 42 0.79 -12.78 -5.86
C GLY A 42 0.37 -13.81 -6.90
N TRP A 43 1.34 -14.36 -7.63
CA TRP A 43 1.11 -15.45 -8.58
C TRP A 43 1.12 -16.80 -7.88
N HIS A 44 2.04 -16.96 -6.93
CA HIS A 44 2.15 -18.13 -6.06
C HIS A 44 2.17 -17.67 -4.60
N GLY A 45 1.77 -18.54 -3.69
CA GLY A 45 1.68 -18.25 -2.26
C GLY A 45 0.22 -18.09 -1.83
N PRO A 46 -0.04 -17.36 -0.73
CA PRO A 46 -1.41 -17.16 -0.25
C PRO A 46 -2.32 -16.56 -1.32
N HIS A 47 -3.51 -17.14 -1.46
CA HIS A 47 -4.46 -16.72 -2.49
C HIS A 47 -4.88 -15.27 -2.32
N GLY A 48 -4.79 -14.51 -3.40
CA GLY A 48 -5.20 -13.11 -3.43
C GLY A 48 -4.25 -12.13 -2.76
N ARG A 49 -3.09 -12.60 -2.26
CA ARG A 49 -2.11 -11.72 -1.63
C ARG A 49 -1.66 -10.63 -2.58
N LEU A 50 -1.69 -9.39 -2.08
CA LEU A 50 -1.21 -8.21 -2.78
C LEU A 50 -0.06 -7.60 -2.01
N GLN A 51 0.90 -7.03 -2.73
CA GLN A 51 1.96 -6.21 -2.14
C GLN A 51 2.02 -4.88 -2.87
N THR A 52 2.36 -3.83 -2.13
CA THR A 52 2.71 -2.54 -2.72
C THR A 52 4.15 -2.20 -2.36
N GLU A 53 4.84 -1.54 -3.28
CA GLU A 53 6.18 -1.02 -3.03
C GLU A 53 6.20 0.45 -3.37
N GLN A 54 6.60 1.27 -2.40
CA GLN A 54 6.80 2.70 -2.60
C GLN A 54 8.22 3.05 -2.19
N ARG A 55 8.92 3.79 -3.03
CA ARG A 55 10.33 4.13 -2.80
C ARG A 55 10.45 5.55 -2.29
N TRP A 56 11.38 5.76 -1.37
CA TRP A 56 11.68 7.03 -0.74
C TRP A 56 13.20 7.22 -0.70
N ASP A 57 13.67 8.47 -0.75
CA ASP A 57 15.10 8.75 -0.70
C ASP A 57 15.71 8.35 0.64
N SER A 58 14.95 8.46 1.73
CA SER A 58 15.40 8.11 3.08
C SER A 58 14.24 7.74 3.98
N ILE A 59 14.57 7.10 5.11
CA ILE A 59 13.59 6.82 6.17
C ILE A 59 13.00 8.12 6.70
N ALA A 60 13.80 9.18 6.85
CA ALA A 60 13.33 10.46 7.32
C ALA A 60 12.25 11.06 6.41
N ASP A 61 12.43 10.98 5.09
CA ASP A 61 11.43 11.45 4.13
C ASP A 61 10.14 10.65 4.22
N TYR A 62 10.24 9.31 4.36
CA TYR A 62 9.09 8.47 4.57
C TYR A 62 8.34 8.83 5.85
N GLU A 63 9.03 8.96 6.96
CA GLU A 63 8.44 9.33 8.24
C GLU A 63 7.73 10.69 8.18
N ALA A 64 8.37 11.66 7.53
CA ALA A 64 7.78 12.99 7.36
C ALA A 64 6.50 12.96 6.51
N SER A 65 6.41 12.07 5.54
CA SER A 65 5.23 11.96 4.68
C SER A 65 4.01 11.38 5.38
N ARG A 66 4.18 10.60 6.44
CA ARG A 66 3.09 9.86 7.08
C ARG A 66 1.97 10.75 7.59
N SER A 67 2.32 11.89 8.19
CA SER A 67 1.33 12.85 8.67
C SER A 67 0.52 13.44 7.50
N ALA A 68 1.19 13.80 6.41
CA ALA A 68 0.52 14.34 5.22
C ALA A 68 -0.43 13.30 4.59
N VAL A 69 -0.02 12.04 4.52
CA VAL A 69 -0.86 10.96 4.01
C VAL A 69 -2.11 10.80 4.87
N ARG A 70 -1.96 10.77 6.20
CA ARG A 70 -3.09 10.64 7.12
C ARG A 70 -4.05 11.83 7.05
N ASN A 71 -3.56 13.00 6.66
CA ASN A 71 -4.36 14.21 6.55
C ASN A 71 -4.91 14.43 5.13
N THR A 72 -4.80 13.44 4.24
CA THR A 72 -5.35 13.51 2.89
C THR A 72 -6.61 12.66 2.78
N PRO A 73 -7.82 13.26 2.82
CA PRO A 73 -9.07 12.49 2.82
C PRO A 73 -9.24 11.57 1.61
N GLY A 74 -8.73 11.97 0.45
CA GLY A 74 -8.78 11.16 -0.75
C GLY A 74 -8.02 9.83 -0.64
N ILE A 75 -7.02 9.77 0.24
CA ILE A 75 -6.26 8.54 0.51
C ILE A 75 -6.93 7.76 1.64
N THR A 76 -7.23 8.41 2.75
CA THR A 76 -7.77 7.73 3.94
C THR A 76 -9.14 7.12 3.68
N SER A 77 -9.98 7.75 2.86
CA SER A 77 -11.29 7.20 2.52
C SER A 77 -11.19 5.87 1.77
N VAL A 78 -10.17 5.70 0.92
CA VAL A 78 -9.95 4.44 0.21
C VAL A 78 -9.46 3.37 1.19
N PHE A 79 -8.54 3.69 2.09
CA PHE A 79 -8.07 2.76 3.11
C PHE A 79 -9.18 2.33 4.06
N ASP A 80 -10.11 3.20 4.38
CA ASP A 80 -11.29 2.85 5.19
C ASP A 80 -12.15 1.76 4.51
N GLN A 81 -12.13 1.68 3.19
CA GLN A 81 -12.79 0.63 2.44
C GLN A 81 -11.92 -0.64 2.32
N ILE A 82 -10.60 -0.50 2.39
CA ILE A 82 -9.66 -1.62 2.32
C ILE A 82 -9.68 -2.45 3.60
N TYR A 83 -9.61 -1.81 4.76
CA TYR A 83 -9.47 -2.51 6.05
C TYR A 83 -10.52 -3.60 6.30
N PRO A 84 -11.82 -3.38 6.03
CA PRO A 84 -12.83 -4.41 6.25
C PRO A 84 -12.66 -5.67 5.37
N LEU A 85 -11.90 -5.56 4.27
CA LEU A 85 -11.70 -6.67 3.34
C LEU A 85 -10.50 -7.54 3.70
N LEU A 86 -9.70 -7.14 4.69
CA LEU A 86 -8.48 -7.85 5.07
C LEU A 86 -8.78 -8.98 6.05
N ALA A 87 -8.15 -10.14 5.81
CA ALA A 87 -8.22 -11.28 6.73
C ALA A 87 -7.47 -10.99 8.03
N GLU A 88 -6.42 -10.18 7.94
CA GLU A 88 -5.62 -9.72 9.07
C GLU A 88 -5.08 -8.32 8.76
N THR A 89 -4.56 -7.62 9.77
CA THR A 89 -3.94 -6.33 9.56
C THR A 89 -2.79 -6.46 8.55
N HIS A 90 -2.73 -5.54 7.59
CA HIS A 90 -1.62 -5.51 6.65
C HIS A 90 -0.29 -5.32 7.38
N THR A 91 0.77 -5.89 6.82
CA THR A 91 2.13 -5.74 7.33
C THR A 91 2.89 -4.72 6.53
N THR A 92 3.83 -4.04 7.19
CA THR A 92 4.72 -3.07 6.55
C THR A 92 6.16 -3.47 6.82
N GLU A 93 6.94 -3.58 5.76
CA GLU A 93 8.37 -3.87 5.83
C GLU A 93 9.14 -2.78 5.11
N ILE A 94 10.27 -2.38 5.66
CA ILE A 94 11.13 -1.37 5.07
C ILE A 94 12.48 -2.00 4.76
N PHE A 95 12.89 -1.86 3.50
CA PHE A 95 14.16 -2.39 3.01
C PHE A 95 15.06 -1.26 2.56
N GLU A 96 16.35 -1.36 2.89
CA GLU A 96 17.34 -0.52 2.27
C GLU A 96 17.67 -1.11 0.90
N ILE A 97 17.69 -0.25 -0.13
CA ILE A 97 18.03 -0.68 -1.49
C ILE A 97 19.56 -0.63 -1.62
N SER A 98 20.16 -1.80 -1.82
CA SER A 98 21.60 -1.92 -2.13
C SER A 98 21.80 -1.81 -3.63
N GLU A 99 22.67 -0.91 -4.03
CA GLU A 99 23.03 -0.70 -5.43
C GLU A 99 24.45 -1.16 -5.73
#